data_e65a0f5aaa69d472db009fdffa76e7a1
#
_entry.id   e65a0f5aaa69d472db009fdffa76e7a1
#
_cell.length_a   1.000
_cell.length_b   1.000
_cell.length_c   1.000
_cell.angle_alpha   90.00
_cell.angle_beta   90.00
_cell.angle_gamma   90.00
#
_symmetry.space_group_name_H-M   'P 1'
#
loop_
_entity.id
_entity.type
_entity.pdbx_description
1 polymer ?
#
loop_
_entity_poly.entity_id
_entity_poly.type
_entity_poly.pdbx_seq_one_letter_code
_entity_poly.pdbx_strand_id
1 'polypeptide(L)'
;LGLLAASGLSACASTQGPLGAVGAERPRAYNRPYEVNGRWYRPAPQPDYDAVGTASWYSYEAHNRTTADGEVFDARLPTAAHTTLPIPSYLEVTNLANGRRIRVRLNDRGPFVAGRIIDLSRGAAAELGFVQQGTARVRVRYLGPAPLRAGETIATARMSTASPEGTDRGDE
;
A
#
# COMPACT_ATOMS: atom_id res chain seq x y z
N LEU A 1 -25.41 -62.92 -46.42
CA LEU A 1 -25.14 -62.98 -44.98
C LEU A 1 -23.85 -62.23 -44.75
N GLY A 2 -23.87 -61.03 -44.22
CA GLY A 2 -22.70 -60.24 -43.86
C GLY A 2 -23.11 -59.22 -42.81
N LEU A 3 -22.68 -59.47 -41.59
CA LEU A 3 -22.87 -58.61 -40.45
C LEU A 3 -21.75 -57.58 -40.39
N LEU A 4 -22.07 -56.33 -40.55
CA LEU A 4 -21.16 -55.17 -40.30
C LEU A 4 -21.37 -54.62 -38.89
N ALA A 5 -20.37 -54.83 -38.06
CA ALA A 5 -20.32 -54.23 -36.74
C ALA A 5 -19.77 -52.79 -36.83
N ALA A 6 -20.57 -51.79 -36.48
CA ALA A 6 -20.14 -50.40 -36.37
C ALA A 6 -19.67 -50.14 -34.95
N SER A 7 -18.36 -49.90 -34.79
CA SER A 7 -17.75 -49.48 -33.53
C SER A 7 -17.94 -47.97 -33.36
N GLY A 8 -18.78 -47.56 -32.40
CA GLY A 8 -18.97 -46.17 -32.02
C GLY A 8 -17.81 -45.67 -31.14
N LEU A 9 -17.03 -44.71 -31.62
CA LEU A 9 -16.11 -43.93 -30.78
C LEU A 9 -16.91 -42.94 -29.96
N SER A 10 -16.95 -43.14 -28.63
CA SER A 10 -17.48 -42.20 -27.69
C SER A 10 -16.42 -41.14 -27.42
N ALA A 11 -16.59 -39.95 -27.97
CA ALA A 11 -15.78 -38.78 -27.66
C ALA A 11 -16.19 -38.21 -26.32
N CYS A 12 -15.38 -38.39 -25.29
CA CYS A 12 -15.52 -37.67 -24.02
C CYS A 12 -15.18 -36.18 -24.26
N ALA A 13 -16.19 -35.34 -24.43
CA ALA A 13 -16.04 -33.90 -24.40
C ALA A 13 -15.82 -33.47 -22.95
N SER A 14 -14.58 -33.17 -22.61
CA SER A 14 -14.27 -32.48 -21.33
C SER A 14 -14.81 -31.07 -21.36
N THR A 15 -15.95 -30.86 -20.76
CA THR A 15 -16.52 -29.54 -20.50
C THR A 15 -15.63 -28.84 -19.46
N GLN A 16 -14.67 -28.06 -19.92
CA GLN A 16 -14.02 -27.10 -19.06
C GLN A 16 -15.06 -26.04 -18.71
N GLY A 17 -15.60 -26.13 -17.51
CA GLY A 17 -16.46 -25.10 -16.94
C GLY A 17 -15.70 -23.76 -16.87
N PRO A 18 -16.40 -22.63 -16.92
CA PRO A 18 -15.78 -21.31 -16.82
C PRO A 18 -14.95 -21.27 -15.54
N LEU A 19 -13.65 -20.91 -15.70
CA LEU A 19 -12.73 -20.64 -14.60
C LEU A 19 -13.48 -19.74 -13.60
N GLY A 20 -13.71 -20.26 -12.38
CA GLY A 20 -14.49 -19.62 -11.37
C GLY A 20 -14.05 -18.18 -11.22
N ALA A 21 -15.00 -17.27 -11.29
CA ALA A 21 -14.81 -15.89 -10.88
C ALA A 21 -14.15 -15.92 -9.51
N VAL A 22 -12.89 -15.45 -9.44
CA VAL A 22 -12.17 -15.24 -8.19
C VAL A 22 -13.10 -14.33 -7.37
N GLY A 23 -13.78 -14.92 -6.40
CA GLY A 23 -14.78 -14.23 -5.60
C GLY A 23 -14.16 -12.96 -5.06
N ALA A 24 -14.75 -11.81 -5.36
CA ALA A 24 -14.28 -10.52 -4.88
C ALA A 24 -14.17 -10.60 -3.35
N GLU A 25 -12.93 -10.70 -2.85
CA GLU A 25 -12.65 -10.82 -1.43
C GLU A 25 -13.29 -9.62 -0.73
N ARG A 26 -14.15 -9.87 0.26
CA ARG A 26 -14.83 -8.79 0.97
C ARG A 26 -13.80 -7.81 1.52
N PRO A 27 -13.95 -6.50 1.28
CA PRO A 27 -13.01 -5.53 1.79
C PRO A 27 -12.83 -5.71 3.30
N ARG A 28 -11.59 -5.74 3.76
CA ARG A 28 -11.27 -5.80 5.19
C ARG A 28 -11.91 -4.63 5.92
N ALA A 29 -12.19 -4.79 7.21
CA ALA A 29 -12.94 -3.79 8.00
C ALA A 29 -12.39 -2.37 7.84
N TYR A 30 -11.08 -2.22 7.83
CA TYR A 30 -10.40 -0.94 7.66
C TYR A 30 -10.45 -0.34 6.24
N ASN A 31 -10.93 -1.09 5.25
CA ASN A 31 -11.18 -0.63 3.88
C ASN A 31 -12.70 -0.50 3.57
N ARG A 32 -13.55 -0.56 4.59
CA ARG A 32 -14.99 -0.27 4.46
C ARG A 32 -15.24 1.23 4.64
N PRO A 33 -16.39 1.74 4.17
CA PRO A 33 -16.81 3.09 4.51
C PRO A 33 -16.84 3.30 6.03
N TYR A 34 -16.36 4.44 6.47
CA TYR A 34 -16.32 4.81 7.87
C TYR A 34 -16.64 6.29 8.05
N GLU A 35 -17.07 6.69 9.25
CA GLU A 35 -17.42 8.06 9.58
C GLU A 35 -16.53 8.63 10.67
N VAL A 36 -16.11 9.88 10.50
CA VAL A 36 -15.39 10.65 11.51
C VAL A 36 -15.97 12.07 11.55
N ASN A 37 -16.42 12.51 12.72
CA ASN A 37 -16.98 13.85 12.95
C ASN A 37 -18.10 14.22 11.95
N GLY A 38 -19.04 13.28 11.68
CA GLY A 38 -20.15 13.49 10.76
C GLY A 38 -19.78 13.44 9.28
N ARG A 39 -18.52 13.20 8.94
CA ARG A 39 -18.06 13.06 7.55
C ARG A 39 -17.77 11.61 7.19
N TRP A 40 -18.40 11.15 6.11
CA TRP A 40 -18.17 9.83 5.56
C TRP A 40 -16.96 9.76 4.63
N TYR A 41 -16.13 8.75 4.83
CA TYR A 41 -15.00 8.39 4.00
C TYR A 41 -15.24 7.02 3.37
N ARG A 42 -14.93 6.90 2.08
CA ARG A 42 -15.16 5.67 1.31
C ARG A 42 -13.85 5.20 0.69
N PRO A 43 -13.09 4.32 1.38
CA PRO A 43 -11.90 3.72 0.81
C PRO A 43 -12.24 2.94 -0.47
N ALA A 44 -11.44 3.15 -1.51
CA ALA A 44 -11.58 2.47 -2.79
C ALA A 44 -10.23 2.35 -3.50
N PRO A 45 -10.03 1.35 -4.37
CA PRO A 45 -8.86 1.30 -5.25
C PRO A 45 -8.78 2.56 -6.12
N GLN A 46 -7.62 3.19 -6.15
CA GLN A 46 -7.32 4.38 -6.95
C GLN A 46 -5.91 4.19 -7.55
N PRO A 47 -5.77 3.34 -8.58
CA PRO A 47 -4.45 2.98 -9.12
C PRO A 47 -3.71 4.17 -9.72
N ASP A 48 -4.43 5.16 -10.23
CA ASP A 48 -3.87 6.37 -10.84
C ASP A 48 -3.81 7.56 -9.87
N TYR A 49 -3.94 7.31 -8.55
CA TYR A 49 -3.90 8.40 -7.57
C TYR A 49 -2.56 9.13 -7.63
N ASP A 50 -2.64 10.41 -7.92
CA ASP A 50 -1.53 11.34 -8.02
C ASP A 50 -2.03 12.73 -7.60
N ALA A 51 -1.72 13.15 -6.39
CA ALA A 51 -2.26 14.37 -5.81
C ALA A 51 -1.18 15.22 -5.17
N VAL A 52 -1.38 16.54 -5.22
CA VAL A 52 -0.54 17.52 -4.54
C VAL A 52 -1.33 18.17 -3.41
N GLY A 53 -0.75 18.18 -2.21
CA GLY A 53 -1.39 18.77 -1.05
C GLY A 53 -0.43 18.95 0.11
N THR A 54 -0.98 19.27 1.27
CA THR A 54 -0.20 19.45 2.50
C THR A 54 -0.06 18.12 3.24
N ALA A 55 1.17 17.76 3.59
CA ALA A 55 1.48 16.71 4.54
C ALA A 55 1.76 17.30 5.92
N SER A 56 1.45 16.54 6.97
CA SER A 56 2.02 16.72 8.30
C SER A 56 2.64 15.41 8.80
N TRP A 57 3.05 15.35 10.05
CA TRP A 57 3.56 14.13 10.64
C TRP A 57 3.04 13.95 12.07
N TYR A 58 2.91 12.67 12.49
CA TYR A 58 2.47 12.30 13.83
C TYR A 58 3.52 12.62 14.87
N SER A 59 3.10 13.20 16.01
CA SER A 59 3.96 13.37 17.18
C SER A 59 4.42 12.01 17.72
N TYR A 60 5.49 12.02 18.52
CA TYR A 60 6.04 10.82 19.15
C TYR A 60 5.04 10.16 20.12
N GLU A 61 4.04 10.88 20.59
CA GLU A 61 2.96 10.37 21.45
C GLU A 61 2.10 9.29 20.77
N ALA A 62 2.10 9.21 19.45
CA ALA A 62 1.44 8.14 18.70
C ALA A 62 2.25 6.83 18.69
N HIS A 63 3.53 6.85 19.10
CA HIS A 63 4.38 5.65 19.11
C HIS A 63 3.77 4.52 19.95
N ASN A 64 3.87 3.28 19.47
CA ASN A 64 3.27 2.08 20.05
C ASN A 64 1.71 2.02 20.04
N ARG A 65 1.01 2.96 19.41
CA ARG A 65 -0.43 2.80 19.16
C ARG A 65 -0.68 1.83 18.00
N THR A 66 -1.84 1.20 18.02
CA THR A 66 -2.29 0.33 16.92
C THR A 66 -2.83 1.18 15.78
N THR A 67 -2.35 0.93 14.57
CA THR A 67 -2.84 1.55 13.33
C THR A 67 -4.16 0.93 12.88
N ALA A 68 -4.82 1.51 11.87
CA ALA A 68 -6.11 1.03 11.40
C ALA A 68 -6.05 -0.40 10.84
N ASP A 69 -4.93 -0.85 10.28
CA ASP A 69 -4.75 -2.23 9.81
C ASP A 69 -4.28 -3.21 10.90
N GLY A 70 -4.08 -2.73 12.14
CA GLY A 70 -3.69 -3.54 13.27
C GLY A 70 -2.18 -3.63 13.52
N GLU A 71 -1.35 -2.94 12.73
CA GLU A 71 0.08 -2.85 12.97
C GLU A 71 0.39 -1.96 14.19
N VAL A 72 1.52 -2.20 14.83
CA VAL A 72 2.04 -1.29 15.86
C VAL A 72 2.75 -0.12 15.17
N PHE A 73 2.31 1.11 15.46
CA PHE A 73 2.94 2.30 14.91
C PHE A 73 4.34 2.52 15.49
N ASP A 74 5.35 2.54 14.62
CA ASP A 74 6.72 2.95 14.96
C ASP A 74 7.02 4.29 14.27
N ALA A 75 7.17 5.35 15.06
CA ALA A 75 7.44 6.69 14.57
C ALA A 75 8.76 6.84 13.77
N ARG A 76 9.67 5.87 13.86
CA ARG A 76 10.95 5.87 13.14
C ARG A 76 10.85 5.32 11.73
N LEU A 77 9.82 4.54 11.44
CA LEU A 77 9.65 3.83 10.18
C LEU A 77 8.88 4.67 9.15
N PRO A 78 9.14 4.52 7.84
CA PRO A 78 8.47 5.29 6.81
C PRO A 78 7.02 4.79 6.60
N THR A 79 6.11 5.26 7.45
CA THR A 79 4.67 4.95 7.38
C THR A 79 3.83 6.20 7.17
N ALA A 80 2.56 6.00 6.76
CA ALA A 80 1.63 7.06 6.45
C ALA A 80 0.19 6.70 6.81
N ALA A 81 -0.66 7.74 6.95
CA ALA A 81 -2.11 7.65 6.97
C ALA A 81 -2.73 8.41 5.81
N HIS A 82 -3.78 7.84 5.22
CA HIS A 82 -4.59 8.45 4.18
C HIS A 82 -6.07 8.09 4.36
N THR A 83 -6.95 9.02 3.99
CA THR A 83 -8.38 8.86 4.27
C THR A 83 -9.07 7.81 3.41
N THR A 84 -8.70 7.65 2.15
CA THR A 84 -9.48 6.85 1.18
C THR A 84 -8.69 5.85 0.35
N LEU A 85 -7.37 5.94 0.29
CA LEU A 85 -6.57 4.92 -0.38
C LEU A 85 -6.66 3.58 0.35
N PRO A 86 -6.61 2.44 -0.36
CA PRO A 86 -6.62 1.12 0.29
C PRO A 86 -5.43 0.94 1.22
N ILE A 87 -5.65 0.32 2.37
CA ILE A 87 -4.59 -0.11 3.28
C ILE A 87 -4.60 -1.64 3.42
N PRO A 88 -3.42 -2.27 3.54
CA PRO A 88 -2.10 -1.67 3.39
C PRO A 88 -1.71 -1.45 1.92
N SER A 89 -0.99 -0.37 1.64
CA SER A 89 -0.44 -0.08 0.31
C SER A 89 0.89 0.68 0.40
N TYR A 90 1.56 0.84 -0.73
CA TYR A 90 2.75 1.68 -0.85
C TYR A 90 2.41 2.96 -1.60
N LEU A 91 2.95 4.06 -1.10
CA LEU A 91 2.87 5.38 -1.72
C LEU A 91 4.29 5.91 -1.95
N GLU A 92 4.48 6.67 -3.03
CA GLU A 92 5.62 7.57 -3.19
C GLU A 92 5.21 8.96 -2.72
N VAL A 93 5.98 9.53 -1.82
CA VAL A 93 5.79 10.91 -1.35
C VAL A 93 7.00 11.74 -1.72
N THR A 94 6.77 12.86 -2.42
CA THR A 94 7.80 13.81 -2.83
C THR A 94 7.57 15.14 -2.13
N ASN A 95 8.56 15.65 -1.40
CA ASN A 95 8.56 17.00 -0.88
C ASN A 95 8.89 17.98 -2.01
N LEU A 96 7.93 18.82 -2.38
CA LEU A 96 8.07 19.74 -3.53
C LEU A 96 9.02 20.91 -3.29
N ALA A 97 9.36 21.20 -2.02
CA ALA A 97 10.29 22.28 -1.69
C ALA A 97 11.76 21.90 -1.92
N ASN A 98 12.11 20.60 -1.82
CA ASN A 98 13.51 20.15 -1.91
C ASN A 98 13.72 18.96 -2.85
N GLY A 99 12.66 18.44 -3.47
CA GLY A 99 12.70 17.31 -4.41
C GLY A 99 12.97 15.95 -3.79
N ARG A 100 13.14 15.85 -2.46
CA ARG A 100 13.31 14.54 -1.78
C ARG A 100 12.07 13.70 -1.93
N ARG A 101 12.24 12.41 -2.20
CA ARG A 101 11.15 11.45 -2.31
C ARG A 101 11.49 10.16 -1.58
N ILE A 102 10.45 9.54 -1.02
CA ILE A 102 10.54 8.26 -0.33
C ILE A 102 9.33 7.41 -0.65
N ARG A 103 9.48 6.10 -0.49
CA ARG A 103 8.35 5.17 -0.44
C ARG A 103 7.93 4.99 1.00
N VAL A 104 6.63 5.15 1.27
CA VAL A 104 6.03 4.93 2.59
C VAL A 104 5.02 3.79 2.53
N ARG A 105 4.84 3.09 3.65
CA ARG A 105 3.77 2.14 3.85
C ARG A 105 2.55 2.87 4.39
N LEU A 106 1.45 2.83 3.65
CA LEU A 106 0.16 3.30 4.11
C LEU A 106 -0.51 2.20 4.93
N ASN A 107 -0.68 2.42 6.23
CA ASN A 107 -1.23 1.45 7.17
C ASN A 107 -2.26 2.05 8.14
N ASP A 108 -2.55 3.37 8.02
CA ASP A 108 -3.46 4.04 8.94
C ASP A 108 -4.43 4.99 8.23
N ARG A 109 -5.46 5.45 8.98
CA ARG A 109 -6.50 6.36 8.53
C ARG A 109 -6.30 7.77 9.06
N GLY A 110 -6.58 8.75 8.23
CA GLY A 110 -6.39 10.19 8.41
C GLY A 110 -5.69 10.80 7.20
N PRO A 111 -5.38 12.09 7.21
CA PRO A 111 -5.72 13.08 8.23
C PRO A 111 -7.21 13.46 8.27
N PHE A 112 -7.69 13.81 9.46
CA PHE A 112 -9.04 14.34 9.62
C PHE A 112 -9.05 15.85 9.85
N VAL A 113 -7.97 16.51 9.45
CA VAL A 113 -7.78 17.97 9.50
C VAL A 113 -7.91 18.54 8.10
N ALA A 114 -8.72 19.59 7.95
CA ALA A 114 -8.93 20.22 6.65
C ALA A 114 -7.62 20.71 6.01
N GLY A 115 -7.50 20.56 4.70
CA GLY A 115 -6.33 21.01 3.93
C GLY A 115 -5.13 20.07 3.92
N ARG A 116 -5.13 19.02 4.75
CA ARG A 116 -4.10 17.97 4.70
C ARG A 116 -4.57 16.76 3.88
N ILE A 117 -3.66 16.17 3.13
CA ILE A 117 -3.96 14.98 2.31
C ILE A 117 -3.29 13.71 2.85
N ILE A 118 -2.22 13.85 3.63
CA ILE A 118 -1.46 12.71 4.17
C ILE A 118 -0.82 13.13 5.50
N ASP A 119 -0.78 12.19 6.46
CA ASP A 119 0.02 12.32 7.67
C ASP A 119 1.11 11.24 7.65
N LEU A 120 2.34 11.64 7.93
CA LEU A 120 3.52 10.79 7.86
C LEU A 120 4.04 10.45 9.26
N SER A 121 4.81 9.37 9.37
CA SER A 121 5.63 9.15 10.55
C SER A 121 6.71 10.24 10.66
N ARG A 122 7.25 10.45 11.87
CA ARG A 122 8.36 11.37 12.08
C ARG A 122 9.62 10.96 11.29
N GLY A 123 9.87 9.63 11.17
CA GLY A 123 10.96 9.10 10.36
C GLY A 123 10.81 9.46 8.87
N ALA A 124 9.61 9.31 8.32
CA ALA A 124 9.32 9.72 6.95
C ALA A 124 9.49 11.24 6.75
N ALA A 125 9.01 12.05 7.70
CA ALA A 125 9.19 13.51 7.66
C ALA A 125 10.65 13.94 7.75
N ALA A 126 11.48 13.20 8.50
CA ALA A 126 12.91 13.42 8.60
C ALA A 126 13.63 13.12 7.28
N GLU A 127 13.32 12.00 6.63
CA GLU A 127 13.87 11.64 5.33
C GLU A 127 13.48 12.66 4.25
N LEU A 128 12.23 13.15 4.29
CA LEU A 128 11.74 14.20 3.39
C LEU A 128 12.23 15.61 3.75
N GLY A 129 12.83 15.80 4.94
CA GLY A 129 13.46 17.05 5.36
C GLY A 129 12.51 18.14 5.80
N PHE A 130 11.36 17.82 6.44
CA PHE A 130 10.41 18.84 6.90
C PHE A 130 9.96 18.70 8.37
N VAL A 131 10.70 17.93 9.18
CA VAL A 131 10.35 17.76 10.62
C VAL A 131 10.25 19.10 11.34
N GLN A 132 11.19 20.01 11.12
CA GLN A 132 11.23 21.32 11.80
C GLN A 132 10.08 22.24 11.37
N GLN A 133 9.63 22.14 10.14
CA GLN A 133 8.53 22.93 9.59
C GLN A 133 7.16 22.41 10.04
N GLY A 134 7.08 21.16 10.51
CA GLY A 134 5.83 20.49 10.91
C GLY A 134 4.93 20.08 9.76
N THR A 135 4.97 20.82 8.64
CA THR A 135 4.20 20.56 7.42
C THR A 135 5.03 20.78 6.17
N ALA A 136 4.63 20.17 5.07
CA ALA A 136 5.24 20.39 3.76
C ALA A 136 4.21 20.26 2.62
N ARG A 137 4.47 20.95 1.52
CA ARG A 137 3.76 20.71 0.27
C ARG A 137 4.35 19.48 -0.40
N VAL A 138 3.54 18.46 -0.62
CA VAL A 138 3.99 17.18 -1.18
C VAL A 138 3.17 16.76 -2.39
N ARG A 139 3.77 15.91 -3.24
CA ARG A 139 3.06 15.08 -4.21
C ARG A 139 2.99 13.67 -3.67
N VAL A 140 1.82 13.05 -3.73
CA VAL A 140 1.56 11.68 -3.28
C VAL A 140 1.10 10.86 -4.46
N ARG A 141 1.78 9.75 -4.75
CA ARG A 141 1.44 8.81 -5.83
C ARG A 141 1.21 7.42 -5.25
N TYR A 142 0.17 6.76 -5.72
CA TYR A 142 -0.09 5.37 -5.39
C TYR A 142 0.85 4.45 -6.16
N LEU A 143 1.46 3.46 -5.48
CA LEU A 143 2.38 2.50 -6.09
C LEU A 143 1.81 1.09 -6.18
N GLY A 144 0.74 0.81 -5.43
CA GLY A 144 0.14 -0.53 -5.40
C GLY A 144 -0.10 -1.05 -3.99
N PRO A 145 -0.73 -2.24 -3.88
CA PRO A 145 -0.97 -2.87 -2.59
C PRO A 145 0.33 -3.30 -1.91
N ALA A 146 0.35 -3.25 -0.59
CA ALA A 146 1.43 -3.79 0.23
C ALA A 146 1.00 -5.14 0.84
N PRO A 147 1.95 -6.07 1.06
CA PRO A 147 1.64 -7.35 1.72
C PRO A 147 1.14 -7.11 3.14
N LEU A 148 0.24 -7.98 3.59
CA LEU A 148 -0.15 -8.05 5.00
C LEU A 148 1.02 -8.62 5.79
N ARG A 149 1.37 -7.96 6.87
CA ARG A 149 2.42 -8.44 7.77
C ARG A 149 1.79 -8.96 9.05
N ALA A 150 1.64 -10.28 9.14
CA ALA A 150 1.42 -10.94 10.41
C ALA A 150 2.79 -11.07 11.10
N GLY A 151 3.07 -10.26 12.13
CA GLY A 151 4.21 -10.46 13.03
C GLY A 151 5.61 -10.13 12.50
N GLU A 152 5.75 -9.56 11.31
CA GLU A 152 7.06 -9.18 10.76
C GLU A 152 7.44 -7.76 11.17
N THR A 153 8.51 -7.63 11.96
CA THR A 153 9.05 -6.32 12.34
C THR A 153 9.59 -5.62 11.08
N ILE A 154 9.17 -4.39 10.82
CA ILE A 154 9.49 -3.57 9.63
C ILE A 154 11.01 -3.40 9.37
N ALA A 155 11.88 -3.80 10.31
CA ALA A 155 13.32 -3.84 10.14
C ALA A 155 13.78 -4.63 8.89
N THR A 156 13.05 -5.68 8.49
CA THR A 156 13.41 -6.54 7.35
C THR A 156 13.16 -5.88 5.98
N ALA A 157 12.29 -4.86 5.91
CA ALA A 157 11.99 -4.19 4.63
C ALA A 157 13.12 -3.27 4.13
N ARG A 158 13.99 -2.80 5.02
CA ARG A 158 15.16 -2.00 4.63
C ARG A 158 16.24 -2.82 3.94
N MET A 159 16.35 -4.11 4.23
CA MET A 159 17.39 -4.98 3.65
C MET A 159 17.07 -5.46 2.24
N SER A 160 15.81 -5.39 1.80
CA SER A 160 15.39 -5.87 0.46
C SER A 160 15.58 -4.84 -0.67
N THR A 161 16.01 -3.62 -0.38
CA THR A 161 16.22 -2.58 -1.40
C THR A 161 17.70 -2.33 -1.76
N ALA A 162 18.63 -3.11 -1.21
CA ALA A 162 20.02 -3.12 -1.66
C ALA A 162 20.09 -3.94 -2.96
N SER A 163 20.20 -3.28 -4.10
CA SER A 163 20.62 -3.89 -5.36
C SER A 163 21.97 -4.57 -5.16
N PRO A 164 22.19 -5.76 -5.72
CA PRO A 164 23.54 -6.31 -5.78
C PRO A 164 24.35 -5.45 -6.76
N GLU A 165 25.31 -4.69 -6.24
CA GLU A 165 26.35 -4.12 -7.06
C GLU A 165 27.08 -5.27 -7.76
N GLY A 166 27.09 -5.19 -9.09
CA GLY A 166 27.82 -6.11 -9.94
C GLY A 166 29.31 -6.08 -9.62
N THR A 167 29.82 -7.21 -9.21
CA THR A 167 31.25 -7.47 -9.15
C THR A 167 31.72 -7.70 -10.58
N ASP A 168 32.16 -6.65 -11.24
CA ASP A 168 33.00 -6.76 -12.43
C ASP A 168 34.37 -7.25 -11.97
N ARG A 169 34.71 -8.48 -12.26
CA ARG A 169 36.08 -8.99 -12.21
C ARG A 169 36.59 -8.93 -13.62
N GLY A 170 37.33 -7.87 -13.92
CA GLY A 170 38.25 -7.88 -15.04
C GLY A 170 39.35 -8.90 -14.77
N ASP A 171 39.49 -9.86 -15.68
CA ASP A 171 40.65 -10.71 -15.86
C ASP A 171 41.77 -9.87 -16.50
N GLU A 172 42.94 -9.89 -15.87
CA GLU A 172 44.25 -9.97 -16.54
C GLU A 172 45.25 -10.66 -15.61
#